data_0d13512a163f3d7161a97f4783b8c9c7
#
_entry.id   0d13512a163f3d7161a97f4783b8c9c7
#
_cell.length_a   1.000
_cell.length_b   1.000
_cell.length_c   1.000
_cell.angle_alpha   90.00
_cell.angle_beta   90.00
_cell.angle_gamma   90.00
#
_symmetry.space_group_name_H-M   'P 1'
#
loop_
_entity.id
_entity.type
_entity.pdbx_description
1 polymer ?
#
loop_
_entity_poly.entity_id
_entity_poly.type
_entity_poly.pdbx_seq_one_letter_code
_entity_poly.pdbx_strand_id
1 'polypeptide(L)'
;MGKKIRAEMDKQRVRFMKGATDNGISEADAELTFEACAKFADYGFNKSHSAPYALLTYQTAWLKANHPVEFLAASMSLDAGNTDKLAVFFQEARRMGIEVRLPDVNASCADFTVEEGAVRYALGAIKGVGKPAMLSVEQARKDGAFLDLQDFAERVDARLVNRRCFEALAKAGAFNSVEPNRAKAFAGASMLSAIAASAEEQRNSNQVSLFGDQPQQKLRLPDAAAWGESDKLDHELAS
;
A
#
# COMPACT_ATOMS: atom_id res chain seq x y z
N MET A 1 14.09 8.47 32.89
CA MET A 1 12.78 8.21 33.52
C MET A 1 11.73 7.62 32.56
N GLY A 2 12.09 7.18 31.37
CA GLY A 2 11.16 6.70 30.34
C GLY A 2 10.57 5.27 30.56
N LYS A 3 11.12 4.47 31.44
CA LYS A 3 10.54 3.18 31.86
C LYS A 3 10.64 3.09 33.37
N LYS A 4 9.50 2.98 34.06
CA LYS A 4 9.45 2.91 35.51
C LYS A 4 9.88 1.53 36.00
N ILE A 5 11.16 1.36 36.27
CA ILE A 5 11.70 0.24 37.01
C ILE A 5 11.84 0.71 38.48
N ARG A 6 11.01 0.19 39.39
CA ARG A 6 10.96 0.61 40.79
C ARG A 6 12.36 0.64 41.45
N ALA A 7 13.12 -0.42 41.28
CA ALA A 7 14.50 -0.49 41.86
C ALA A 7 15.43 0.61 41.34
N GLU A 8 15.24 1.08 40.12
CA GLU A 8 16.04 2.20 39.58
C GLU A 8 15.55 3.54 40.11
N MET A 9 14.25 3.72 40.29
CA MET A 9 13.68 4.91 40.89
C MET A 9 14.17 5.10 42.34
N ASP A 10 14.24 4.02 43.12
CA ASP A 10 14.74 4.04 44.51
C ASP A 10 16.21 4.45 44.56
N LYS A 11 17.06 3.93 43.66
CA LYS A 11 18.46 4.36 43.55
C LYS A 11 18.57 5.83 43.17
N GLN A 12 17.78 6.30 42.23
CA GLN A 12 17.83 7.71 41.80
C GLN A 12 17.29 8.64 42.88
N ARG A 13 16.34 8.21 43.73
CA ARG A 13 15.82 8.95 44.87
C ARG A 13 16.97 9.24 45.85
N VAL A 14 17.73 8.23 46.26
CA VAL A 14 18.85 8.42 47.18
C VAL A 14 19.88 9.41 46.63
N ARG A 15 20.22 9.30 45.36
CA ARG A 15 21.14 10.18 44.69
C ARG A 15 20.64 11.62 44.60
N PHE A 16 19.34 11.76 44.25
CA PHE A 16 18.68 13.08 44.13
C PHE A 16 18.60 13.80 45.48
N MET A 17 18.12 13.08 46.49
CA MET A 17 18.02 13.65 47.86
C MET A 17 19.35 14.15 48.36
N LYS A 18 20.44 13.32 48.24
CA LYS A 18 21.76 13.70 48.64
C LYS A 18 22.26 14.92 47.85
N GLY A 19 22.13 14.92 46.54
CA GLY A 19 22.56 16.04 45.68
C GLY A 19 21.80 17.34 45.97
N ALA A 20 20.51 17.27 46.28
CA ALA A 20 19.70 18.43 46.63
C ALA A 20 20.13 19.03 47.97
N THR A 21 20.33 18.20 48.99
CA THR A 21 20.80 18.66 50.34
C THR A 21 22.22 19.19 50.30
N ASP A 22 23.13 18.58 49.54
CA ASP A 22 24.52 19.05 49.33
C ASP A 22 24.54 20.45 48.65
N ASN A 23 23.50 20.80 47.87
CA ASN A 23 23.31 22.12 47.25
C ASN A 23 22.42 23.09 48.06
N GLY A 24 22.15 22.80 49.33
CA GLY A 24 21.45 23.70 50.24
C GLY A 24 19.91 23.70 50.09
N ILE A 25 19.33 22.75 49.39
CA ILE A 25 17.89 22.59 49.30
C ILE A 25 17.40 21.82 50.53
N SER A 26 16.31 22.27 51.15
CA SER A 26 15.74 21.56 52.29
C SER A 26 15.34 20.13 51.91
N GLU A 27 15.46 19.21 52.85
CA GLU A 27 15.07 17.81 52.60
C GLU A 27 13.58 17.68 52.24
N ALA A 28 12.72 18.51 52.82
CA ALA A 28 11.31 18.56 52.53
C ALA A 28 11.02 19.01 51.08
N ASP A 29 11.72 20.02 50.59
CA ASP A 29 11.56 20.52 49.22
C ASP A 29 12.11 19.51 48.19
N ALA A 30 13.22 18.87 48.53
CA ALA A 30 13.82 17.82 47.71
C ALA A 30 12.89 16.61 47.60
N GLU A 31 12.30 16.18 48.72
CA GLU A 31 11.33 15.09 48.74
C GLU A 31 10.07 15.41 47.88
N LEU A 32 9.47 16.58 48.07
CA LEU A 32 8.33 17.07 47.34
C LEU A 32 8.59 17.07 45.83
N THR A 33 9.78 17.58 45.46
CA THR A 33 10.22 17.64 44.07
C THR A 33 10.41 16.26 43.46
N PHE A 34 11.04 15.34 44.19
CA PHE A 34 11.25 13.99 43.71
C PHE A 34 9.94 13.24 43.57
N GLU A 35 9.00 13.37 44.52
CA GLU A 35 7.68 12.78 44.45
C GLU A 35 6.87 13.31 43.26
N ALA A 36 6.94 14.61 42.98
CA ALA A 36 6.31 15.20 41.80
C ALA A 36 6.89 14.60 40.50
N CYS A 37 8.23 14.46 40.44
CA CYS A 37 8.91 13.79 39.30
C CYS A 37 8.53 12.32 39.18
N ALA A 38 8.41 11.59 40.28
CA ALA A 38 8.03 10.18 40.31
C ALA A 38 6.57 9.99 39.87
N LYS A 39 5.68 10.87 40.33
CA LYS A 39 4.27 10.90 39.91
C LYS A 39 4.12 11.26 38.44
N PHE A 40 4.91 12.22 37.95
CA PHE A 40 4.97 12.55 36.53
C PHE A 40 5.48 11.40 35.68
N ALA A 41 6.49 10.64 36.15
CA ALA A 41 7.02 9.47 35.45
C ALA A 41 6.00 8.32 35.33
N ASP A 42 4.99 8.25 36.22
CA ASP A 42 3.89 7.30 36.13
C ASP A 42 2.88 7.68 35.05
N TYR A 43 2.60 8.96 34.89
CA TYR A 43 1.50 9.44 34.05
C TYR A 43 1.82 10.80 33.40
N GLY A 44 3.10 11.08 33.22
CA GLY A 44 3.55 12.33 32.62
C GLY A 44 3.21 12.43 31.15
N PHE A 45 2.00 12.83 30.86
CA PHE A 45 1.62 13.17 29.51
C PHE A 45 1.99 14.63 29.21
N ASN A 46 2.84 14.83 28.23
CA ASN A 46 3.25 16.18 27.84
C ASN A 46 2.05 16.93 27.25
N LYS A 47 1.49 17.88 28.00
CA LYS A 47 0.33 18.68 27.60
C LYS A 47 0.56 19.42 26.28
N SER A 48 1.76 19.92 26.04
CA SER A 48 2.12 20.59 24.78
C SER A 48 2.15 19.64 23.59
N HIS A 49 2.39 18.34 23.82
CA HIS A 49 2.29 17.30 22.79
C HIS A 49 0.84 16.88 22.53
N SER A 50 -0.01 16.83 23.58
CA SER A 50 -1.40 16.40 23.43
C SER A 50 -2.28 17.37 22.67
N ALA A 51 -2.04 18.68 22.81
CA ALA A 51 -2.87 19.69 22.14
C ALA A 51 -2.83 19.61 20.60
N PRO A 52 -1.65 19.56 19.94
CA PRO A 52 -1.58 19.33 18.49
C PRO A 52 -2.17 17.99 18.06
N TYR A 53 -1.92 16.91 18.81
CA TYR A 53 -2.48 15.60 18.46
C TYR A 53 -4.01 15.53 18.64
N ALA A 54 -4.57 16.26 19.61
CA ALA A 54 -6.03 16.40 19.73
C ALA A 54 -6.63 17.07 18.49
N LEU A 55 -5.96 18.09 17.94
CA LEU A 55 -6.40 18.73 16.70
C LEU A 55 -6.36 17.75 15.52
N LEU A 56 -5.27 17.00 15.36
CA LEU A 56 -5.16 15.96 14.30
C LEU A 56 -6.24 14.88 14.47
N THR A 57 -6.48 14.45 15.70
CA THR A 57 -7.55 13.47 16.00
C THR A 57 -8.93 14.01 15.60
N TYR A 58 -9.21 15.29 15.90
CA TYR A 58 -10.44 15.93 15.48
C TYR A 58 -10.55 16.01 13.94
N GLN A 59 -9.48 16.45 13.27
CA GLN A 59 -9.45 16.56 11.80
C GLN A 59 -9.67 15.21 11.12
N THR A 60 -9.01 14.15 11.59
CA THR A 60 -9.18 12.80 11.04
C THR A 60 -10.58 12.25 11.29
N ALA A 61 -11.14 12.48 12.47
CA ALA A 61 -12.52 12.10 12.79
C ALA A 61 -13.53 12.85 11.92
N TRP A 62 -13.31 14.16 11.71
CA TRP A 62 -14.15 14.99 10.83
C TRP A 62 -14.09 14.52 9.38
N LEU A 63 -12.89 14.26 8.85
CA LEU A 63 -12.71 13.73 7.49
C LEU A 63 -13.42 12.38 7.34
N LYS A 64 -13.27 11.48 8.29
CA LYS A 64 -13.95 10.17 8.26
C LYS A 64 -15.47 10.31 8.28
N ALA A 65 -16.00 11.29 9.00
CA ALA A 65 -17.45 11.52 9.12
C ALA A 65 -18.05 12.18 7.87
N ASN A 66 -17.33 13.10 7.22
CA ASN A 66 -17.85 13.90 6.12
C ASN A 66 -17.35 13.45 4.73
N HIS A 67 -16.19 12.79 4.65
CA HIS A 67 -15.54 12.30 3.45
C HIS A 67 -15.03 10.87 3.65
N PRO A 68 -15.94 9.90 3.97
CA PRO A 68 -15.52 8.56 4.40
C PRO A 68 -14.81 7.77 3.32
N VAL A 69 -15.20 7.91 2.06
CA VAL A 69 -14.61 7.17 0.93
C VAL A 69 -13.17 7.63 0.69
N GLU A 70 -12.97 8.95 0.62
CA GLU A 70 -11.66 9.57 0.45
C GLU A 70 -10.73 9.28 1.64
N PHE A 71 -11.29 9.32 2.85
CA PHE A 71 -10.55 8.99 4.07
C PHE A 71 -10.07 7.55 4.07
N LEU A 72 -10.93 6.60 3.67
CA LEU A 72 -10.57 5.18 3.57
C LEU A 72 -9.53 4.95 2.47
N ALA A 73 -9.73 5.50 1.27
CA ALA A 73 -8.78 5.37 0.17
C ALA A 73 -7.38 5.88 0.54
N ALA A 74 -7.31 7.06 1.18
CA ALA A 74 -6.06 7.64 1.66
C ALA A 74 -5.41 6.77 2.76
N SER A 75 -6.20 6.29 3.73
CA SER A 75 -5.70 5.43 4.81
C SER A 75 -5.18 4.09 4.29
N MET A 76 -5.89 3.47 3.36
CA MET A 76 -5.48 2.22 2.71
C MET A 76 -4.21 2.42 1.89
N SER A 77 -4.04 3.56 1.21
CA SER A 77 -2.83 3.89 0.44
C SER A 77 -1.60 4.03 1.34
N LEU A 78 -1.74 4.64 2.52
CA LEU A 78 -0.65 4.79 3.48
C LEU A 78 -0.21 3.45 4.08
N ASP A 79 -1.12 2.50 4.23
CA ASP A 79 -0.88 1.18 4.80
C ASP A 79 -0.90 0.05 3.74
N ALA A 80 -0.74 0.36 2.45
CA ALA A 80 -0.85 -0.60 1.34
C ALA A 80 0.06 -1.84 1.47
N GLY A 81 1.21 -1.70 2.13
CA GLY A 81 2.12 -2.82 2.41
C GLY A 81 1.77 -3.65 3.66
N ASN A 82 0.68 -3.35 4.37
CA ASN A 82 0.29 -4.02 5.60
C ASN A 82 -1.09 -4.68 5.45
N THR A 83 -1.08 -5.98 5.11
CA THR A 83 -2.30 -6.76 4.85
C THR A 83 -3.24 -6.82 6.05
N ASP A 84 -2.73 -6.87 7.28
CA ASP A 84 -3.56 -6.90 8.49
C ASP A 84 -4.35 -5.60 8.66
N LYS A 85 -3.70 -4.46 8.42
CA LYS A 85 -4.37 -3.16 8.45
C LYS A 85 -5.36 -3.00 7.30
N LEU A 86 -4.99 -3.45 6.09
CA LEU A 86 -5.92 -3.44 4.96
C LEU A 86 -7.18 -4.24 5.27
N ALA A 87 -7.06 -5.42 5.90
CA ALA A 87 -8.21 -6.22 6.32
C ALA A 87 -9.13 -5.44 7.28
N VAL A 88 -8.57 -4.66 8.22
CA VAL A 88 -9.36 -3.78 9.11
C VAL A 88 -10.09 -2.69 8.31
N PHE A 89 -9.42 -2.04 7.35
CA PHE A 89 -10.07 -1.03 6.51
C PHE A 89 -11.15 -1.62 5.61
N PHE A 90 -10.99 -2.83 5.10
CA PHE A 90 -12.02 -3.54 4.35
C PHE A 90 -13.27 -3.82 5.20
N GLN A 91 -13.09 -4.28 6.44
CA GLN A 91 -14.20 -4.48 7.36
C GLN A 91 -14.91 -3.16 7.68
N GLU A 92 -14.15 -2.08 7.86
CA GLU A 92 -14.71 -0.76 8.12
C GLU A 92 -15.46 -0.21 6.90
N ALA A 93 -14.92 -0.35 5.68
CA ALA A 93 -15.62 0.01 4.44
C ALA A 93 -16.95 -0.73 4.34
N ARG A 94 -16.96 -2.05 4.58
CA ARG A 94 -18.17 -2.87 4.58
C ARG A 94 -19.18 -2.41 5.63
N ARG A 95 -18.72 -2.09 6.85
CA ARG A 95 -19.57 -1.57 7.93
C ARG A 95 -20.24 -0.24 7.56
N MET A 96 -19.53 0.60 6.79
CA MET A 96 -20.01 1.90 6.32
C MET A 96 -20.82 1.81 5.03
N GLY A 97 -21.00 0.64 4.45
CA GLY A 97 -21.70 0.45 3.16
C GLY A 97 -20.91 0.97 1.96
N ILE A 98 -19.59 1.13 2.09
CA ILE A 98 -18.70 1.60 1.03
C ILE A 98 -18.18 0.37 0.25
N GLU A 99 -18.43 0.37 -1.05
CA GLU A 99 -17.91 -0.64 -1.95
C GLU A 99 -16.39 -0.48 -2.12
N VAL A 100 -15.67 -1.62 -2.14
CA VAL A 100 -14.27 -1.66 -2.58
C VAL A 100 -14.22 -2.47 -3.87
N ARG A 101 -13.97 -1.78 -4.97
CA ARG A 101 -13.91 -2.36 -6.32
C ARG A 101 -12.61 -3.11 -6.55
N LEU A 102 -12.67 -4.19 -7.29
CA LEU A 102 -11.52 -5.03 -7.63
C LEU A 102 -10.45 -4.24 -8.40
N PRO A 103 -9.16 -4.66 -8.34
CA PRO A 103 -8.12 -4.05 -9.16
C PRO A 103 -8.40 -4.27 -10.65
N ASP A 104 -8.05 -3.25 -11.46
CA ASP A 104 -8.20 -3.29 -12.91
C ASP A 104 -7.10 -2.46 -13.57
N VAL A 105 -6.38 -3.00 -14.54
CA VAL A 105 -5.27 -2.31 -15.23
C VAL A 105 -5.74 -1.06 -15.97
N ASN A 106 -7.01 -0.99 -16.36
CA ASN A 106 -7.61 0.15 -17.05
C ASN A 106 -8.23 1.20 -16.12
N ALA A 107 -8.50 0.85 -14.86
CA ALA A 107 -9.17 1.74 -13.92
C ALA A 107 -8.30 2.09 -12.70
N SER A 108 -7.60 1.11 -12.13
CA SER A 108 -6.84 1.27 -10.88
C SER A 108 -5.57 2.11 -11.08
N CYS A 109 -5.18 2.82 -10.02
CA CYS A 109 -3.91 3.50 -9.90
C CYS A 109 -2.93 2.70 -9.02
N ALA A 110 -1.69 3.18 -8.89
CA ALA A 110 -0.71 2.59 -7.97
C ALA A 110 -1.18 2.69 -6.52
N ASP A 111 -1.90 3.75 -6.17
CA ASP A 111 -2.54 3.97 -4.86
C ASP A 111 -4.06 3.72 -4.95
N PHE A 112 -4.71 3.52 -3.79
CA PHE A 112 -6.18 3.45 -3.72
C PHE A 112 -6.79 4.79 -4.12
N THR A 113 -7.84 4.76 -4.92
CA THR A 113 -8.52 5.97 -5.42
C THR A 113 -10.01 5.89 -5.19
N VAL A 114 -10.68 7.04 -5.29
CA VAL A 114 -12.14 7.13 -5.26
C VAL A 114 -12.68 7.08 -6.67
N GLU A 115 -13.66 6.23 -6.89
CA GLU A 115 -14.35 6.06 -8.16
C GLU A 115 -15.86 5.93 -7.94
N GLU A 116 -16.60 6.95 -8.31
CA GLU A 116 -18.07 6.98 -8.21
C GLU A 116 -18.62 6.62 -6.81
N GLY A 117 -17.97 7.13 -5.76
CA GLY A 117 -18.37 6.88 -4.38
C GLY A 117 -17.93 5.53 -3.80
N ALA A 118 -17.13 4.77 -4.53
CA ALA A 118 -16.47 3.54 -4.09
C ALA A 118 -14.95 3.75 -3.95
N VAL A 119 -14.28 2.85 -3.26
CA VAL A 119 -12.82 2.78 -3.24
C VAL A 119 -12.37 1.81 -4.34
N ARG A 120 -11.52 2.26 -5.27
CA ARG A 120 -10.86 1.40 -6.26
C ARG A 120 -9.58 0.82 -5.66
N TYR A 121 -9.41 -0.52 -5.76
CA TYR A 121 -8.22 -1.21 -5.25
C TYR A 121 -6.95 -0.77 -5.98
N ALA A 122 -5.89 -0.51 -5.21
CA ALA A 122 -4.59 -0.09 -5.72
C ALA A 122 -3.83 -1.23 -6.38
N LEU A 123 -3.30 -1.03 -7.58
CA LEU A 123 -2.42 -2.02 -8.20
C LEU A 123 -1.12 -2.20 -7.40
N GLY A 124 -0.61 -1.13 -6.78
CA GLY A 124 0.60 -1.18 -5.97
C GLY A 124 0.44 -1.89 -4.62
N ALA A 125 -0.79 -2.20 -4.19
CA ALA A 125 -1.08 -2.98 -2.99
C ALA A 125 -1.09 -4.49 -3.25
N ILE A 126 -1.09 -4.92 -4.52
CA ILE A 126 -1.01 -6.33 -4.89
C ILE A 126 0.39 -6.84 -4.54
N LYS A 127 0.44 -7.92 -3.76
CA LYS A 127 1.71 -8.51 -3.31
C LYS A 127 2.57 -9.00 -4.48
N GLY A 128 3.83 -8.64 -4.47
CA GLY A 128 4.76 -8.98 -5.56
C GLY A 128 4.74 -8.01 -6.74
N VAL A 129 3.90 -6.98 -6.67
CA VAL A 129 3.84 -5.88 -7.63
C VAL A 129 4.44 -4.64 -6.98
N GLY A 130 5.48 -4.10 -7.57
CA GLY A 130 6.13 -2.89 -7.04
C GLY A 130 5.40 -1.61 -7.43
N LYS A 131 5.28 -0.65 -6.52
CA LYS A 131 4.67 0.66 -6.81
C LYS A 131 5.29 1.36 -8.04
N PRO A 132 6.64 1.37 -8.25
CA PRO A 132 7.23 1.96 -9.45
C PRO A 132 6.75 1.31 -10.76
N ALA A 133 6.54 -0.02 -10.75
CA ALA A 133 6.00 -0.73 -11.92
C ALA A 133 4.58 -0.26 -12.23
N MET A 134 3.74 -0.06 -11.22
CA MET A 134 2.36 0.39 -11.41
C MET A 134 2.26 1.85 -11.82
N LEU A 135 3.15 2.71 -11.36
CA LEU A 135 3.27 4.07 -11.89
C LEU A 135 3.64 4.08 -13.38
N SER A 136 4.48 3.15 -13.85
CA SER A 136 4.77 3.02 -15.28
C SER A 136 3.57 2.52 -16.10
N VAL A 137 2.74 1.63 -15.50
CA VAL A 137 1.47 1.20 -16.10
C VAL A 137 0.48 2.37 -16.23
N GLU A 138 0.34 3.19 -15.19
CA GLU A 138 -0.48 4.41 -15.25
C GLU A 138 0.00 5.37 -16.35
N GLN A 139 1.31 5.53 -16.48
CA GLN A 139 1.88 6.38 -17.52
C GLN A 139 1.58 5.84 -18.92
N ALA A 140 1.77 4.53 -19.14
CA ALA A 140 1.46 3.89 -20.41
C ALA A 140 -0.03 4.01 -20.77
N ARG A 141 -0.92 3.96 -19.77
CA ARG A 141 -2.37 4.10 -19.96
C ARG A 141 -2.81 5.51 -20.39
N LYS A 142 -1.98 6.54 -20.21
CA LYS A 142 -2.33 7.91 -20.67
C LYS A 142 -2.54 8.02 -22.18
N ASP A 143 -1.92 7.13 -22.93
CA ASP A 143 -2.07 7.06 -24.40
C ASP A 143 -3.35 6.27 -24.82
N GLY A 144 -4.21 5.94 -23.87
CA GLY A 144 -5.46 5.21 -24.05
C GLY A 144 -5.54 3.95 -23.20
N ALA A 145 -6.75 3.43 -23.00
CA ALA A 145 -6.98 2.18 -22.29
C ALA A 145 -6.28 1.01 -23.02
N PHE A 146 -5.86 0.02 -22.27
CA PHE A 146 -5.32 -1.23 -22.83
C PHE A 146 -6.44 -2.04 -23.46
N LEU A 147 -6.24 -2.45 -24.71
CA LEU A 147 -7.24 -3.19 -25.51
C LEU A 147 -7.25 -4.69 -25.16
N ASP A 148 -6.08 -5.25 -24.97
CA ASP A 148 -5.86 -6.67 -24.61
C ASP A 148 -4.51 -6.83 -23.89
N LEU A 149 -4.16 -8.09 -23.53
CA LEU A 149 -2.90 -8.40 -22.85
C LEU A 149 -1.66 -8.15 -23.71
N GLN A 150 -1.78 -8.23 -25.03
CA GLN A 150 -0.67 -7.95 -25.94
C GLN A 150 -0.37 -6.45 -25.95
N ASP A 151 -1.40 -5.61 -26.13
CA ASP A 151 -1.29 -4.14 -26.07
C ASP A 151 -0.73 -3.68 -24.72
N PHE A 152 -1.18 -4.30 -23.61
CA PHE A 152 -0.62 -4.04 -22.29
C PHE A 152 0.88 -4.35 -22.25
N ALA A 153 1.28 -5.57 -22.69
CA ALA A 153 2.68 -6.00 -22.66
C ALA A 153 3.58 -5.12 -23.54
N GLU A 154 3.11 -4.72 -24.71
CA GLU A 154 3.86 -3.88 -25.65
C GLU A 154 4.09 -2.46 -25.15
N ARG A 155 3.22 -1.95 -24.26
CA ARG A 155 3.26 -0.56 -23.79
C ARG A 155 3.92 -0.35 -22.44
N VAL A 156 4.01 -1.39 -21.61
CA VAL A 156 4.62 -1.27 -20.27
C VAL A 156 6.14 -1.26 -20.32
N ASP A 157 6.79 -0.76 -19.26
CA ASP A 157 8.24 -0.81 -19.08
C ASP A 157 8.67 -2.20 -18.62
N ALA A 158 9.30 -2.98 -19.50
CA ALA A 158 9.71 -4.36 -19.23
C ALA A 158 10.77 -4.49 -18.11
N ARG A 159 11.48 -3.41 -17.78
CA ARG A 159 12.46 -3.39 -16.67
C ARG A 159 11.77 -3.38 -15.32
N LEU A 160 10.56 -2.85 -15.26
CA LEU A 160 9.76 -2.72 -14.04
C LEU A 160 8.67 -3.79 -13.94
N VAL A 161 8.00 -4.09 -15.08
CA VAL A 161 6.91 -5.05 -15.17
C VAL A 161 7.46 -6.39 -15.66
N ASN A 162 7.97 -7.19 -14.75
CA ASN A 162 8.53 -8.51 -15.02
C ASN A 162 7.45 -9.62 -14.97
N ARG A 163 7.85 -10.86 -15.31
CA ARG A 163 6.96 -12.04 -15.28
C ARG A 163 6.17 -12.17 -13.97
N ARG A 164 6.80 -11.94 -12.80
CA ARG A 164 6.13 -12.06 -11.51
C ARG A 164 5.02 -11.02 -11.34
N CYS A 165 5.21 -9.82 -11.90
CA CYS A 165 4.17 -8.80 -11.94
C CYS A 165 2.96 -9.26 -12.77
N PHE A 166 3.19 -9.83 -13.98
CA PHE A 166 2.10 -10.39 -14.79
C PHE A 166 1.35 -11.49 -14.05
N GLU A 167 2.06 -12.41 -13.40
CA GLU A 167 1.47 -13.49 -12.60
C GLU A 167 0.63 -12.94 -11.43
N ALA A 168 1.13 -11.94 -10.71
CA ALA A 168 0.44 -11.33 -9.57
C ALA A 168 -0.81 -10.56 -10.00
N LEU A 169 -0.72 -9.76 -11.07
CA LEU A 169 -1.86 -9.05 -11.65
C LEU A 169 -2.95 -10.01 -12.14
N ALA A 170 -2.56 -11.12 -12.78
CA ALA A 170 -3.51 -12.14 -13.23
C ALA A 170 -4.23 -12.82 -12.05
N LYS A 171 -3.50 -13.18 -10.99
CA LYS A 171 -4.05 -13.77 -9.76
C LYS A 171 -5.05 -12.83 -9.08
N ALA A 172 -4.70 -11.57 -8.94
CA ALA A 172 -5.56 -10.55 -8.34
C ALA A 172 -6.75 -10.15 -9.22
N GLY A 173 -6.83 -10.65 -10.48
CA GLY A 173 -7.90 -10.33 -11.40
C GLY A 173 -7.79 -8.95 -12.05
N ALA A 174 -6.63 -8.30 -11.96
CA ALA A 174 -6.41 -6.97 -12.51
C ALA A 174 -6.53 -6.90 -14.04
N PHE A 175 -6.47 -8.05 -14.72
CA PHE A 175 -6.65 -8.16 -16.17
C PHE A 175 -8.07 -8.49 -16.61
N ASN A 176 -9.04 -8.62 -15.69
CA ASN A 176 -10.39 -9.09 -16.03
C ASN A 176 -11.09 -8.26 -17.13
N SER A 177 -10.78 -6.97 -17.25
CA SER A 177 -11.33 -6.09 -18.30
C SER A 177 -10.76 -6.37 -19.69
N VAL A 178 -9.57 -6.95 -19.79
CA VAL A 178 -8.85 -7.23 -21.05
C VAL A 178 -8.75 -8.73 -21.36
N GLU A 179 -8.76 -9.60 -20.34
CA GLU A 179 -8.82 -11.06 -20.43
C GLU A 179 -9.58 -11.63 -19.23
N PRO A 180 -10.84 -12.02 -19.40
CA PRO A 180 -11.66 -12.52 -18.30
C PRO A 180 -11.19 -13.85 -17.70
N ASN A 181 -10.43 -14.65 -18.49
CA ASN A 181 -9.89 -15.93 -18.01
C ASN A 181 -8.53 -15.70 -17.34
N ARG A 182 -8.55 -15.54 -16.01
CA ARG A 182 -7.34 -15.35 -15.19
C ARG A 182 -6.30 -16.46 -15.35
N ALA A 183 -6.74 -17.71 -15.54
CA ALA A 183 -5.85 -18.85 -15.76
C ALA A 183 -5.06 -18.71 -17.07
N LYS A 184 -5.68 -18.21 -18.14
CA LYS A 184 -5.00 -17.92 -19.41
C LYS A 184 -4.00 -16.78 -19.25
N ALA A 185 -4.39 -15.69 -18.61
CA ALA A 185 -3.49 -14.56 -18.32
C ALA A 185 -2.28 -15.01 -17.50
N PHE A 186 -2.51 -15.82 -16.46
CA PHE A 186 -1.45 -16.38 -15.61
C PHE A 186 -0.51 -17.32 -16.39
N ALA A 187 -1.06 -18.28 -17.15
CA ALA A 187 -0.29 -19.20 -17.97
C ALA A 187 0.53 -18.46 -19.05
N GLY A 188 0.01 -17.35 -19.57
CA GLY A 188 0.66 -16.50 -20.58
C GLY A 188 1.74 -15.56 -20.03
N ALA A 189 1.92 -15.44 -18.71
CA ALA A 189 2.79 -14.44 -18.10
C ALA A 189 4.24 -14.45 -18.64
N SER A 190 4.80 -15.61 -18.93
CA SER A 190 6.14 -15.72 -19.55
C SER A 190 6.20 -15.15 -20.96
N MET A 191 5.16 -15.41 -21.76
CA MET A 191 5.04 -14.90 -23.13
C MET A 191 4.84 -13.37 -23.12
N LEU A 192 3.98 -12.88 -22.24
CA LEU A 192 3.73 -11.44 -22.05
C LEU A 192 5.01 -10.71 -21.64
N SER A 193 5.79 -11.28 -20.72
CA SER A 193 7.09 -10.71 -20.32
C SER A 193 8.10 -10.69 -21.47
N ALA A 194 8.11 -11.69 -22.35
CA ALA A 194 8.97 -11.72 -23.53
C ALA A 194 8.54 -10.67 -24.56
N ILE A 195 7.24 -10.48 -24.78
CA ILE A 195 6.70 -9.42 -25.64
C ILE A 195 7.11 -8.05 -25.12
N ALA A 196 6.95 -7.80 -23.80
CA ALA A 196 7.34 -6.54 -23.17
C ALA A 196 8.82 -6.24 -23.38
N ALA A 197 9.69 -7.26 -23.20
CA ALA A 197 11.13 -7.11 -23.42
C ALA A 197 11.46 -6.78 -24.89
N SER A 198 10.85 -7.49 -25.85
CA SER A 198 11.05 -7.24 -27.28
C SER A 198 10.56 -5.84 -27.69
N ALA A 199 9.42 -5.41 -27.19
CA ALA A 199 8.87 -4.07 -27.44
C ALA A 199 9.77 -2.97 -26.84
N GLU A 200 10.35 -3.20 -25.65
CA GLU A 200 11.32 -2.29 -25.04
C GLU A 200 12.61 -2.17 -25.88
N GLU A 201 13.13 -3.30 -26.36
CA GLU A 201 14.29 -3.32 -27.25
C GLU A 201 14.03 -2.57 -28.57
N GLN A 202 12.84 -2.75 -29.16
CA GLN A 202 12.44 -2.03 -30.37
C GLN A 202 12.32 -0.51 -30.13
N ARG A 203 11.73 -0.08 -29.02
CA ARG A 203 11.63 1.33 -28.64
C ARG A 203 13.01 1.98 -28.44
N ASN A 204 13.96 1.23 -27.90
CA ASN A 204 15.32 1.71 -27.63
C ASN A 204 16.26 1.57 -28.83
N SER A 205 15.90 0.76 -29.85
CA SER A 205 16.68 0.65 -31.07
C SER A 205 16.28 1.79 -32.03
N ASN A 206 17.26 2.62 -32.43
CA ASN A 206 17.08 3.61 -33.51
C ASN A 206 16.99 2.96 -34.91
N GLN A 207 16.80 1.65 -35.00
CA GLN A 207 16.70 0.94 -36.27
C GLN A 207 15.26 1.05 -36.80
N VAL A 208 15.08 1.79 -37.84
CA VAL A 208 13.87 1.73 -38.66
C VAL A 208 13.86 0.41 -39.40
N SER A 209 12.81 -0.40 -39.23
CA SER A 209 12.69 -1.67 -39.97
C SER A 209 12.75 -1.43 -41.47
N LEU A 210 13.72 -2.01 -42.14
CA LEU A 210 13.90 -1.91 -43.61
C LEU A 210 12.74 -2.57 -44.37
N PHE A 211 11.91 -3.40 -43.70
CA PHE A 211 10.86 -4.20 -44.32
C PHE A 211 9.43 -3.70 -43.98
N GLY A 212 9.30 -2.49 -43.40
CA GLY A 212 8.01 -1.94 -42.97
C GLY A 212 7.46 -2.67 -41.73
N ASP A 213 6.33 -2.19 -41.23
CA ASP A 213 5.61 -2.84 -40.13
C ASP A 213 5.12 -4.21 -40.61
N GLN A 214 5.80 -5.27 -40.18
CA GLN A 214 5.26 -6.62 -40.35
C GLN A 214 3.98 -6.72 -39.51
N PRO A 215 2.89 -7.35 -40.04
CA PRO A 215 1.67 -7.54 -39.26
C PRO A 215 2.06 -8.31 -38.00
N GLN A 216 1.90 -7.65 -36.86
CA GLN A 216 2.16 -8.28 -35.55
C GLN A 216 1.35 -9.55 -35.44
N GLN A 217 2.00 -10.68 -35.21
CA GLN A 217 1.32 -11.94 -34.96
C GLN A 217 0.48 -11.79 -33.71
N LYS A 218 -0.85 -11.97 -33.88
CA LYS A 218 -1.78 -11.90 -32.76
C LYS A 218 -1.40 -12.93 -31.71
N LEU A 219 -1.20 -12.47 -30.48
CA LEU A 219 -0.83 -13.31 -29.35
C LEU A 219 -1.84 -14.45 -29.17
N ARG A 220 -1.35 -15.67 -29.18
CA ARG A 220 -2.13 -16.85 -28.79
C ARG A 220 -1.71 -17.28 -27.40
N LEU A 221 -2.52 -16.93 -26.41
CA LEU A 221 -2.31 -17.39 -25.04
C LEU A 221 -2.47 -18.91 -24.97
N PRO A 222 -1.76 -19.59 -24.03
CA PRO A 222 -1.95 -21.00 -23.77
C PRO A 222 -3.41 -21.29 -23.40
N ASP A 223 -3.93 -22.42 -23.89
CA ASP A 223 -5.24 -22.87 -23.46
C ASP A 223 -5.19 -23.30 -21.98
N ALA A 224 -5.99 -22.66 -21.16
CA ALA A 224 -6.13 -22.97 -19.74
C ALA A 224 -7.63 -22.95 -19.36
N ALA A 225 -8.05 -23.98 -18.66
CA ALA A 225 -9.38 -24.01 -18.09
C ALA A 225 -9.53 -22.86 -17.09
N ALA A 226 -10.68 -22.20 -17.09
CA ALA A 226 -10.95 -21.13 -16.13
C ALA A 226 -10.86 -21.67 -14.70
N TRP A 227 -10.25 -20.90 -13.80
CA TRP A 227 -10.22 -21.25 -12.37
C TRP A 227 -11.62 -21.30 -11.78
N GLY A 228 -11.86 -22.31 -10.94
CA GLY A 228 -13.06 -22.35 -10.10
C GLY A 228 -13.06 -21.22 -9.07
N GLU A 229 -14.21 -21.01 -8.41
CA GLU A 229 -14.32 -19.93 -7.40
C GLU A 229 -13.35 -20.14 -6.22
N SER A 230 -13.12 -21.40 -5.80
CA SER A 230 -12.15 -21.74 -4.75
C SER A 230 -10.73 -21.39 -5.17
N ASP A 231 -10.33 -21.75 -6.40
CA ASP A 231 -9.00 -21.47 -6.92
C ASP A 231 -8.75 -19.95 -7.03
N LYS A 232 -9.76 -19.20 -7.49
CA LYS A 232 -9.68 -17.73 -7.54
C LYS A 232 -9.45 -17.14 -6.16
N LEU A 233 -10.21 -17.62 -5.16
CA LEU A 233 -10.08 -17.14 -3.78
C LEU A 233 -8.70 -17.44 -3.20
N ASP A 234 -8.18 -18.64 -3.43
CA ASP A 234 -6.85 -19.02 -2.98
C ASP A 234 -5.76 -18.17 -3.62
N HIS A 235 -5.91 -17.84 -4.90
CA HIS A 235 -5.00 -16.96 -5.61
C HIS A 235 -5.09 -15.49 -5.16
N GLU A 236 -6.28 -15.00 -4.86
CA GLU A 236 -6.50 -13.66 -4.32
C GLU A 236 -5.93 -13.51 -2.90
N LEU A 237 -6.07 -14.53 -2.06
CA LEU A 237 -5.48 -14.55 -0.71
C LEU A 237 -3.94 -14.61 -0.72
N ALA A 238 -3.36 -15.18 -1.78
CA ALA A 238 -1.91 -15.28 -1.93
C ALA A 238 -1.28 -14.03 -2.55
N SER A 239 -2.06 -13.16 -3.19
CA SER A 239 -1.65 -11.93 -3.87
C SER A 239 -1.94 -10.70 -3.04
#